data_5d451574a19ab6cc6416242bfd109093
#
_entry.id   5d451574a19ab6cc6416242bfd109093
#
_cell.length_a   1.000
_cell.length_b   1.000
_cell.length_c   1.000
_cell.angle_alpha   90.00
_cell.angle_beta   90.00
_cell.angle_gamma   90.00
#
_symmetry.space_group_name_H-M   'P 1'
#
loop_
_entity.id
_entity.type
_entity.pdbx_description
1 polymer ?
#
loop_
_entity_poly.entity_id
_entity_poly.type
_entity_poly.pdbx_seq_one_letter_code
_entity_poly.pdbx_strand_id
1 'polypeptide(L)'
;MNSLDATIRSTKTKGQLSELRKKGFVPAIIYGGKEDNQIISLSKKHLTNLINQENFASAVIKIIIEGKEINVLPREVSFDTISDEPIHVDFLRIVSGSKINLEIPVKFINNDKSPGLKRGGVLNIVRRKVELKCPAEKIPEELIVDLDNLDIGASIKISSIKLPDNVAPTITDRDFVIATVAAPTVVKEPEKPVETTEEGAETSEASSDASADGSDDKSSTESDKNKDGDKDKKEDQKSASDKK
;
A
#
# COMPACT_ATOMS: atom_id res chain seq x y z
N MET A 1 -16.26 16.99 -12.33
CA MET A 1 -16.31 17.17 -10.86
C MET A 1 -16.96 15.92 -10.28
N ASN A 2 -16.28 15.26 -9.38
CA ASN A 2 -16.73 14.00 -8.80
C ASN A 2 -17.71 14.32 -7.66
N SER A 3 -18.97 13.92 -7.80
CA SER A 3 -20.00 14.09 -6.77
C SER A 3 -20.47 12.73 -6.25
N LEU A 4 -20.71 12.63 -4.95
CA LEU A 4 -21.20 11.45 -4.26
C LEU A 4 -22.43 11.80 -3.42
N ASP A 5 -23.49 11.05 -3.59
CA ASP A 5 -24.66 11.14 -2.73
C ASP A 5 -24.41 10.35 -1.45
N ALA A 6 -24.65 10.97 -0.30
CA ALA A 6 -24.45 10.39 1.00
C ALA A 6 -25.70 10.52 1.87
N THR A 7 -25.92 9.52 2.70
CA THR A 7 -26.98 9.54 3.72
C THR A 7 -26.36 9.54 5.11
N ILE A 8 -26.92 10.36 6.01
CA ILE A 8 -26.51 10.36 7.43
C ILE A 8 -26.94 9.03 8.05
N ARG A 9 -26.03 8.40 8.79
CA ARG A 9 -26.32 7.15 9.49
C ARG A 9 -26.24 7.31 10.99
N SER A 10 -27.14 6.65 11.70
CA SER A 10 -27.14 6.55 13.16
C SER A 10 -26.60 5.21 13.68
N THR A 11 -26.14 4.33 12.76
CA THR A 11 -25.69 2.98 13.09
C THR A 11 -24.38 2.99 13.87
N LYS A 12 -24.41 2.45 15.11
CA LYS A 12 -23.23 2.41 15.99
C LYS A 12 -22.74 0.98 16.25
N THR A 13 -23.59 -0.03 16.05
CA THR A 13 -23.26 -1.42 16.38
C THR A 13 -22.57 -2.15 15.22
N LYS A 14 -21.67 -3.09 15.56
CA LYS A 14 -20.93 -3.89 14.56
C LYS A 14 -21.85 -4.68 13.63
N GLY A 15 -22.95 -5.22 14.16
CA GLY A 15 -23.94 -5.97 13.37
C GLY A 15 -24.61 -5.11 12.30
N GLN A 16 -25.08 -3.92 12.68
CA GLN A 16 -25.71 -2.96 11.76
C GLN A 16 -24.76 -2.52 10.64
N LEU A 17 -23.46 -2.33 10.98
CA LEU A 17 -22.45 -1.99 9.96
C LEU A 17 -22.23 -3.13 8.97
N SER A 18 -22.25 -4.38 9.43
CA SER A 18 -22.15 -5.54 8.57
C SER A 18 -23.35 -5.66 7.61
N GLU A 19 -24.57 -5.44 8.13
CA GLU A 19 -25.78 -5.43 7.30
C GLU A 19 -25.75 -4.30 6.25
N LEU A 20 -25.26 -3.12 6.62
CA LEU A 20 -25.13 -1.99 5.71
C LEU A 20 -24.20 -2.32 4.55
N ARG A 21 -23.05 -2.94 4.82
CA ARG A 21 -22.13 -3.40 3.77
C ARG A 21 -22.74 -4.48 2.87
N LYS A 22 -23.50 -5.41 3.45
CA LYS A 22 -24.24 -6.43 2.66
C LYS A 22 -25.29 -5.81 1.73
N LYS A 23 -25.88 -4.68 2.14
CA LYS A 23 -26.83 -3.91 1.30
C LYS A 23 -26.14 -3.08 0.20
N GLY A 24 -24.82 -3.14 0.09
CA GLY A 24 -24.06 -2.41 -0.92
C GLY A 24 -23.75 -0.95 -0.57
N PHE A 25 -23.74 -0.62 0.72
CA PHE A 25 -23.33 0.69 1.21
C PHE A 25 -22.03 0.58 1.99
N VAL A 26 -21.17 1.57 1.85
CA VAL A 26 -19.91 1.70 2.57
C VAL A 26 -20.05 2.77 3.63
N PRO A 27 -19.77 2.46 4.90
CA PRO A 27 -19.71 3.47 5.95
C PRO A 27 -18.52 4.39 5.73
N ALA A 28 -18.73 5.69 5.97
CA ALA A 28 -17.68 6.68 5.89
C ALA A 28 -17.84 7.73 6.99
N ILE A 29 -16.77 8.48 7.21
CA ILE A 29 -16.75 9.58 8.17
C ILE A 29 -16.18 10.83 7.49
N ILE A 30 -16.80 11.97 7.76
CA ILE A 30 -16.28 13.29 7.37
C ILE A 30 -15.84 13.98 8.65
N TYR A 31 -14.58 14.38 8.70
CA TYR A 31 -14.01 15.10 9.84
C TYR A 31 -13.17 16.29 9.38
N GLY A 32 -12.76 17.11 10.30
CA GLY A 32 -11.98 18.32 10.06
C GLY A 32 -12.80 19.60 10.04
N GLY A 33 -12.11 20.72 10.18
CA GLY A 33 -12.72 22.03 10.33
C GLY A 33 -13.21 22.29 11.74
N LYS A 34 -14.18 23.21 11.85
CA LYS A 34 -14.80 23.61 13.13
C LYS A 34 -16.11 22.89 13.42
N GLU A 35 -16.63 22.15 12.45
CA GLU A 35 -17.88 21.43 12.56
C GLU A 35 -17.68 20.03 13.11
N ASP A 36 -18.71 19.45 13.70
CA ASP A 36 -18.70 18.10 14.23
C ASP A 36 -18.48 17.05 13.14
N ASN A 37 -17.93 15.92 13.54
CA ASN A 37 -17.71 14.80 12.66
C ASN A 37 -19.05 14.22 12.20
N GLN A 38 -19.20 14.04 10.89
CA GLN A 38 -20.41 13.50 10.29
C GLN A 38 -20.19 12.05 9.88
N ILE A 39 -21.07 11.19 10.36
CA ILE A 39 -21.04 9.77 10.05
C ILE A 39 -22.05 9.51 8.93
N ILE A 40 -21.54 9.03 7.79
CA ILE A 40 -22.31 8.87 6.55
C ILE A 40 -22.22 7.45 6.00
N SER A 41 -23.08 7.16 5.05
CA SER A 41 -23.03 5.95 4.22
C SER A 41 -23.09 6.34 2.75
N LEU A 42 -22.26 5.67 1.94
CA LEU A 42 -22.12 5.91 0.51
C LEU A 42 -22.48 4.66 -0.28
N SER A 43 -22.95 4.82 -1.52
CA SER A 43 -23.14 3.69 -2.42
C SER A 43 -21.79 3.09 -2.81
N LYS A 44 -21.61 1.77 -2.59
CA LYS A 44 -20.41 1.03 -2.92
C LYS A 44 -20.04 1.16 -4.40
N LYS A 45 -21.01 1.06 -5.30
CA LYS A 45 -20.77 1.14 -6.75
C LYS A 45 -20.15 2.47 -7.18
N HIS A 46 -20.71 3.58 -6.73
CA HIS A 46 -20.21 4.91 -7.09
C HIS A 46 -18.82 5.16 -6.47
N LEU A 47 -18.64 4.72 -5.24
CA LEU A 47 -17.36 4.84 -4.54
C LEU A 47 -16.26 4.04 -5.22
N THR A 48 -16.51 2.78 -5.60
CA THR A 48 -15.52 1.94 -6.30
C THR A 48 -15.11 2.54 -7.64
N ASN A 49 -16.06 3.09 -8.40
CA ASN A 49 -15.74 3.76 -9.66
C ASN A 49 -14.81 4.96 -9.47
N LEU A 50 -14.94 5.69 -8.36
CA LEU A 50 -14.07 6.82 -8.05
C LEU A 50 -12.70 6.37 -7.52
N ILE A 51 -12.66 5.33 -6.70
CA ILE A 51 -11.41 4.78 -6.15
C ILE A 51 -10.50 4.25 -7.27
N ASN A 52 -11.09 3.70 -8.33
CA ASN A 52 -10.33 3.19 -9.48
C ASN A 52 -9.66 4.28 -10.33
N GLN A 53 -9.95 5.56 -10.07
CA GLN A 53 -9.25 6.67 -10.72
C GLN A 53 -7.89 6.89 -10.04
N GLU A 54 -6.83 7.02 -10.83
CA GLU A 54 -5.45 7.17 -10.33
C GLU A 54 -5.28 8.37 -9.39
N ASN A 55 -6.03 9.44 -9.65
CA ASN A 55 -5.98 10.70 -8.91
C ASN A 55 -7.01 10.79 -7.75
N PHE A 56 -7.67 9.69 -7.37
CA PHE A 56 -8.68 9.69 -6.32
C PHE A 56 -8.18 10.33 -5.02
N ALA A 57 -6.96 9.99 -4.58
CA ALA A 57 -6.37 10.49 -3.33
C ALA A 57 -6.09 12.01 -3.32
N SER A 58 -5.94 12.62 -4.50
CA SER A 58 -5.66 14.06 -4.67
C SER A 58 -6.87 14.86 -5.15
N ALA A 59 -7.94 14.18 -5.60
CA ALA A 59 -9.12 14.81 -6.14
C ALA A 59 -10.06 15.34 -5.04
N VAL A 60 -10.51 16.58 -5.22
CA VAL A 60 -11.57 17.16 -4.38
C VAL A 60 -12.91 16.57 -4.80
N ILE A 61 -13.61 15.97 -3.85
CA ILE A 61 -14.91 15.32 -4.05
C ILE A 61 -16.00 16.15 -3.38
N LYS A 62 -17.12 16.33 -4.07
CA LYS A 62 -18.30 16.94 -3.50
C LYS A 62 -19.22 15.87 -2.94
N ILE A 63 -19.46 15.89 -1.64
CA ILE A 63 -20.42 15.00 -1.01
C ILE A 63 -21.72 15.77 -0.78
N ILE A 64 -22.81 15.20 -1.29
CA ILE A 64 -24.15 15.77 -1.15
C ILE A 64 -24.87 15.04 0.01
N ILE A 65 -25.14 15.77 1.08
CA ILE A 65 -25.86 15.25 2.24
C ILE A 65 -27.10 16.08 2.43
N GLU A 66 -28.28 15.47 2.30
CA GLU A 66 -29.57 16.16 2.49
C GLU A 66 -29.67 17.49 1.72
N GLY A 67 -29.09 17.53 0.51
CA GLY A 67 -29.08 18.74 -0.33
C GLY A 67 -28.00 19.76 -0.02
N LYS A 68 -27.14 19.51 0.96
CA LYS A 68 -25.97 20.33 1.24
C LYS A 68 -24.72 19.73 0.56
N GLU A 69 -23.99 20.55 -0.19
CA GLU A 69 -22.73 20.16 -0.78
C GLU A 69 -21.56 20.45 0.17
N ILE A 70 -20.73 19.47 0.44
CA ILE A 70 -19.54 19.58 1.25
C ILE A 70 -18.35 19.16 0.40
N ASN A 71 -17.34 20.03 0.29
CA ASN A 71 -16.09 19.70 -0.37
C ASN A 71 -15.18 18.94 0.59
N VAL A 72 -14.80 17.75 0.18
CA VAL A 72 -13.98 16.86 0.98
C VAL A 72 -12.85 16.26 0.16
N LEU A 73 -11.85 15.78 0.87
CA LEU A 73 -10.73 15.05 0.31
C LEU A 73 -10.67 13.65 0.93
N PRO A 74 -10.55 12.59 0.14
CA PRO A 74 -10.34 11.27 0.69
C PRO A 74 -8.97 11.20 1.38
N ARG A 75 -8.96 10.68 2.60
CA ARG A 75 -7.73 10.55 3.38
C ARG A 75 -7.24 9.11 3.43
N GLU A 76 -8.14 8.22 3.74
CA GLU A 76 -7.84 6.81 3.88
C GLU A 76 -9.02 5.96 3.37
N VAL A 77 -8.70 4.88 2.69
CA VAL A 77 -9.67 3.87 2.27
C VAL A 77 -9.22 2.54 2.83
N SER A 78 -10.07 1.93 3.64
CA SER A 78 -9.84 0.59 4.16
C SER A 78 -10.49 -0.42 3.23
N PHE A 79 -9.72 -1.41 2.79
CA PHE A 79 -10.20 -2.48 1.91
C PHE A 79 -10.31 -3.80 2.67
N ASP A 80 -11.16 -4.68 2.18
CA ASP A 80 -11.20 -6.07 2.60
C ASP A 80 -9.98 -6.80 2.03
N THR A 81 -9.31 -7.59 2.85
CA THR A 81 -8.08 -8.29 2.47
C THR A 81 -8.29 -9.45 1.48
N ILE A 82 -9.53 -9.91 1.31
CA ILE A 82 -9.85 -11.05 0.44
C ILE A 82 -10.56 -10.58 -0.83
N SER A 83 -11.52 -9.67 -0.69
CA SER A 83 -12.37 -9.24 -1.82
C SER A 83 -11.91 -7.94 -2.47
N ASP A 84 -10.91 -7.24 -1.90
CA ASP A 84 -10.46 -5.91 -2.31
C ASP A 84 -11.59 -4.86 -2.39
N GLU A 85 -12.68 -5.12 -1.66
CA GLU A 85 -13.81 -4.22 -1.61
C GLU A 85 -13.60 -3.13 -0.55
N PRO A 86 -14.03 -1.89 -0.81
CA PRO A 86 -13.93 -0.82 0.18
C PRO A 86 -14.86 -1.10 1.36
N ILE A 87 -14.28 -1.15 2.57
CA ILE A 87 -14.99 -1.38 3.84
C ILE A 87 -15.32 -0.07 4.55
N HIS A 88 -14.42 0.90 4.49
CA HIS A 88 -14.54 2.20 5.15
C HIS A 88 -13.79 3.26 4.37
N VAL A 89 -14.28 4.50 4.41
CA VAL A 89 -13.59 5.65 3.82
C VAL A 89 -13.62 6.83 4.77
N ASP A 90 -12.46 7.44 4.91
CA ASP A 90 -12.25 8.62 5.70
C ASP A 90 -12.11 9.85 4.80
N PHE A 91 -12.92 10.86 5.07
CA PHE A 91 -12.90 12.11 4.33
C PHE A 91 -12.50 13.27 5.23
N LEU A 92 -11.56 14.07 4.75
CA LEU A 92 -11.16 15.30 5.38
C LEU A 92 -11.92 16.47 4.75
N ARG A 93 -12.60 17.26 5.58
CA ARG A 93 -13.28 18.50 5.13
C ARG A 93 -12.25 19.55 4.76
N ILE A 94 -12.41 20.15 3.60
CA ILE A 94 -11.53 21.20 3.12
C ILE A 94 -11.89 22.52 3.79
N VAL A 95 -10.92 23.11 4.48
CA VAL A 95 -11.04 24.44 5.08
C VAL A 95 -10.10 25.38 4.33
N SER A 96 -10.63 26.50 3.87
CA SER A 96 -9.83 27.53 3.17
C SER A 96 -8.65 27.98 4.03
N GLY A 97 -7.47 28.12 3.39
CA GLY A 97 -6.22 28.54 4.05
C GLY A 97 -5.50 27.44 4.84
N SER A 98 -6.00 26.22 4.92
CA SER A 98 -5.29 25.10 5.55
C SER A 98 -4.24 24.50 4.62
N LYS A 99 -3.13 24.02 5.20
CA LYS A 99 -2.14 23.21 4.48
C LYS A 99 -2.39 21.75 4.76
N ILE A 100 -2.51 20.96 3.72
CA ILE A 100 -2.86 19.55 3.79
C ILE A 100 -1.72 18.73 3.19
N ASN A 101 -1.35 17.63 3.83
CA ASN A 101 -0.39 16.67 3.27
C ASN A 101 -1.18 15.66 2.44
N LEU A 102 -0.80 15.49 1.17
CA LEU A 102 -1.46 14.64 0.22
C LEU A 102 -0.47 13.78 -0.54
N GLU A 103 -0.91 12.58 -0.89
CA GLU A 103 -0.21 11.71 -1.83
C GLU A 103 -0.69 12.01 -3.25
N ILE A 104 0.20 12.57 -4.07
CA ILE A 104 -0.11 12.94 -5.44
C ILE A 104 0.54 11.93 -6.39
N PRO A 105 -0.20 11.36 -7.35
CA PRO A 105 0.33 10.42 -8.31
C PRO A 105 1.31 11.10 -9.27
N VAL A 106 2.35 10.37 -9.65
CA VAL A 106 3.37 10.82 -10.60
C VAL A 106 3.08 10.22 -11.96
N LYS A 107 2.96 11.08 -12.97
CA LYS A 107 2.75 10.69 -14.36
C LYS A 107 4.00 10.98 -15.18
N PHE A 108 4.49 9.97 -15.85
CA PHE A 108 5.66 10.07 -16.71
C PHE A 108 5.24 10.35 -18.15
N ILE A 109 5.83 11.37 -18.74
CA ILE A 109 5.59 11.74 -20.14
C ILE A 109 6.88 11.64 -20.96
N ASN A 110 6.73 11.62 -22.29
CA ASN A 110 7.86 11.58 -23.26
C ASN A 110 8.76 10.34 -23.14
N ASN A 111 8.19 9.18 -22.81
CA ASN A 111 8.91 7.90 -22.78
C ASN A 111 9.67 7.63 -24.10
N ASP A 112 9.01 7.94 -25.23
CA ASP A 112 9.57 7.69 -26.57
C ASP A 112 10.72 8.64 -26.94
N LYS A 113 10.90 9.75 -26.24
CA LYS A 113 11.94 10.73 -26.51
C LYS A 113 13.22 10.47 -25.74
N SER A 114 13.16 9.67 -24.68
CA SER A 114 14.31 9.33 -23.87
C SER A 114 15.33 8.49 -24.61
N PRO A 115 16.59 8.94 -24.78
CA PRO A 115 17.65 8.15 -25.44
C PRO A 115 17.99 6.89 -24.64
N GLY A 116 17.87 6.91 -23.32
CA GLY A 116 18.11 5.76 -22.46
C GLY A 116 17.11 4.64 -22.69
N LEU A 117 15.81 4.97 -22.81
CA LEU A 117 14.76 3.98 -23.10
C LEU A 117 14.89 3.43 -24.53
N LYS A 118 15.24 4.28 -25.53
CA LYS A 118 15.50 3.84 -26.91
C LYS A 118 16.66 2.86 -27.04
N ARG A 119 17.67 2.96 -26.17
CA ARG A 119 18.83 2.04 -26.13
C ARG A 119 18.53 0.74 -25.39
N GLY A 120 17.26 0.51 -24.99
CA GLY A 120 16.85 -0.69 -24.28
C GLY A 120 16.90 -0.55 -22.74
N GLY A 121 17.09 0.65 -22.21
CA GLY A 121 16.95 0.90 -20.78
C GLY A 121 15.52 0.67 -20.28
N VAL A 122 15.39 0.35 -19.02
CA VAL A 122 14.11 0.12 -18.36
C VAL A 122 13.86 1.23 -17.34
N LEU A 123 12.67 1.84 -17.41
CA LEU A 123 12.24 2.81 -16.41
C LEU A 123 11.88 2.07 -15.12
N ASN A 124 12.69 2.24 -14.10
CA ASN A 124 12.41 1.74 -12.75
C ASN A 124 11.76 2.85 -11.94
N ILE A 125 10.48 2.69 -11.64
CA ILE A 125 9.70 3.64 -10.84
C ILE A 125 9.85 3.28 -9.37
N VAL A 126 10.57 4.11 -8.63
CA VAL A 126 10.79 3.95 -7.19
C VAL A 126 9.58 4.42 -6.40
N ARG A 127 8.97 5.52 -6.84
CA ARG A 127 7.79 6.10 -6.21
C ARG A 127 6.74 6.48 -7.24
N ARG A 128 5.57 5.88 -7.11
CA ARG A 128 4.40 6.21 -7.94
C ARG A 128 3.58 7.36 -7.39
N LYS A 129 3.70 7.61 -6.09
CA LYS A 129 3.04 8.69 -5.37
C LYS A 129 4.06 9.44 -4.55
N VAL A 130 3.88 10.75 -4.43
CA VAL A 130 4.74 11.63 -3.65
C VAL A 130 3.88 12.40 -2.67
N GLU A 131 4.28 12.39 -1.40
CA GLU A 131 3.64 13.20 -0.38
C GLU A 131 4.07 14.65 -0.50
N LEU A 132 3.10 15.51 -0.73
CA LEU A 132 3.29 16.95 -0.84
C LEU A 132 2.40 17.68 0.14
N LYS A 133 2.93 18.78 0.66
CA LYS A 133 2.20 19.73 1.49
C LYS A 133 1.65 20.83 0.60
N CYS A 134 0.35 20.80 0.37
CA CYS A 134 -0.35 21.72 -0.52
C CYS A 134 -1.33 22.61 0.24
N PRO A 135 -1.55 23.86 -0.21
CA PRO A 135 -2.68 24.65 0.25
C PRO A 135 -3.98 24.04 -0.27
N ALA A 136 -5.02 24.03 0.54
CA ALA A 136 -6.32 23.43 0.22
C ALA A 136 -7.00 23.97 -1.06
N GLU A 137 -6.60 25.16 -1.50
CA GLU A 137 -7.17 25.84 -2.68
C GLU A 137 -6.50 25.42 -3.98
N LYS A 138 -5.24 24.94 -3.93
CA LYS A 138 -4.43 24.62 -5.10
C LYS A 138 -3.83 23.23 -4.94
N ILE A 139 -4.65 22.22 -5.08
CA ILE A 139 -4.23 20.83 -5.03
C ILE A 139 -3.94 20.39 -6.47
N PRO A 140 -2.70 19.98 -6.81
CA PRO A 140 -2.42 19.40 -8.12
C PRO A 140 -3.00 17.99 -8.22
N GLU A 141 -3.65 17.69 -9.32
CA GLU A 141 -4.24 16.36 -9.54
C GLU A 141 -3.16 15.31 -9.81
N GLU A 142 -2.11 15.68 -10.52
CA GLU A 142 -1.00 14.81 -10.91
C GLU A 142 0.32 15.60 -10.98
N LEU A 143 1.44 14.91 -10.74
CA LEU A 143 2.78 15.44 -10.95
C LEU A 143 3.31 14.94 -12.27
N ILE A 144 3.57 15.84 -13.20
CA ILE A 144 4.11 15.52 -14.51
C ILE A 144 5.62 15.51 -14.44
N VAL A 145 6.22 14.36 -14.81
CA VAL A 145 7.66 14.16 -14.90
C VAL A 145 8.04 13.92 -16.35
N ASP A 146 8.89 14.78 -16.87
CA ASP A 146 9.39 14.67 -18.22
C ASP A 146 10.64 13.78 -18.27
N LEU A 147 10.61 12.77 -19.16
CA LEU A 147 11.71 11.82 -19.37
C LEU A 147 12.59 12.21 -20.58
N ASP A 148 12.40 13.42 -21.14
CA ASP A 148 13.20 13.85 -22.27
C ASP A 148 14.68 13.95 -21.90
N ASN A 149 15.55 13.54 -22.83
CA ASN A 149 17.01 13.59 -22.69
C ASN A 149 17.62 12.78 -21.52
N LEU A 150 16.90 11.82 -20.96
CA LEU A 150 17.44 10.94 -19.93
C LEU A 150 18.18 9.75 -20.56
N ASP A 151 19.42 9.54 -20.12
CA ASP A 151 20.25 8.39 -20.52
C ASP A 151 20.19 7.26 -19.48
N ILE A 152 20.75 6.10 -19.84
CA ILE A 152 20.87 4.94 -18.95
C ILE A 152 21.72 5.33 -17.74
N GLY A 153 21.22 5.00 -16.53
CA GLY A 153 21.85 5.36 -15.27
C GLY A 153 21.40 6.71 -14.70
N ALA A 154 20.57 7.48 -15.41
CA ALA A 154 20.03 8.73 -14.91
C ALA A 154 18.98 8.49 -13.83
N SER A 155 18.99 9.33 -12.80
CA SER A 155 18.02 9.30 -11.68
C SER A 155 17.26 10.61 -11.65
N ILE A 156 15.92 10.50 -11.58
CA ILE A 156 15.04 11.64 -11.45
C ILE A 156 14.74 11.84 -9.97
N LYS A 157 15.14 12.98 -9.45
CA LYS A 157 14.94 13.39 -8.06
C LYS A 157 13.80 14.40 -7.97
N ILE A 158 13.25 14.58 -6.76
CA ILE A 158 12.16 15.53 -6.54
C ILE A 158 12.55 16.98 -6.92
N SER A 159 13.81 17.38 -6.71
CA SER A 159 14.32 18.68 -7.06
C SER A 159 14.33 19.00 -8.56
N SER A 160 14.33 17.95 -9.40
CA SER A 160 14.29 18.09 -10.87
C SER A 160 12.88 18.35 -11.41
N ILE A 161 11.85 18.21 -10.56
CA ILE A 161 10.45 18.32 -10.97
C ILE A 161 9.94 19.72 -10.67
N LYS A 162 9.23 20.30 -11.64
CA LYS A 162 8.56 21.58 -11.45
C LYS A 162 7.34 21.40 -10.57
N LEU A 163 7.47 21.80 -9.32
CA LEU A 163 6.34 21.83 -8.39
C LEU A 163 5.52 23.12 -8.60
N PRO A 164 4.19 23.07 -8.43
CA PRO A 164 3.35 24.26 -8.41
C PRO A 164 3.72 25.21 -7.27
N ASP A 165 3.32 26.47 -7.38
CA ASP A 165 3.57 27.48 -6.36
C ASP A 165 2.94 27.11 -5.01
N ASN A 166 3.67 27.31 -3.93
CA ASN A 166 3.28 26.99 -2.55
C ASN A 166 3.11 25.50 -2.22
N VAL A 167 3.57 24.61 -3.09
CA VAL A 167 3.62 23.16 -2.84
C VAL A 167 5.04 22.79 -2.45
N ALA A 168 5.19 22.08 -1.33
CA ALA A 168 6.49 21.62 -0.86
C ALA A 168 6.42 20.11 -0.56
N PRO A 169 7.49 19.37 -0.78
CA PRO A 169 7.54 17.97 -0.36
C PRO A 169 7.49 17.87 1.16
N THR A 170 6.84 16.84 1.68
CA THR A 170 6.79 16.60 3.13
C THR A 170 8.18 16.24 3.66
N ILE A 171 8.97 15.53 2.87
CA ILE A 171 10.34 15.16 3.19
C ILE A 171 11.27 16.21 2.58
N THR A 172 11.80 17.09 3.41
CA THR A 172 12.74 18.16 3.02
C THR A 172 14.19 17.80 3.36
N ASP A 173 14.41 16.83 4.24
CA ASP A 173 15.75 16.50 4.76
C ASP A 173 16.66 15.88 3.71
N ARG A 174 16.09 15.27 2.70
CA ARG A 174 16.82 14.58 1.62
C ARG A 174 16.11 14.70 0.29
N ASP A 175 16.93 14.78 -0.76
CA ASP A 175 16.46 14.74 -2.14
C ASP A 175 16.23 13.30 -2.58
N PHE A 176 15.00 12.83 -2.53
CA PHE A 176 14.66 11.46 -2.83
C PHE A 176 14.43 11.23 -4.32
N VAL A 177 14.75 10.02 -4.75
CA VAL A 177 14.60 9.57 -6.14
C VAL A 177 13.16 9.12 -6.38
N ILE A 178 12.60 9.50 -7.51
CA ILE A 178 11.25 9.14 -7.97
C ILE A 178 11.33 8.01 -8.99
N ALA A 179 12.22 8.14 -9.97
CA ALA A 179 12.44 7.12 -10.97
C ALA A 179 13.92 7.07 -11.41
N THR A 180 14.35 5.92 -11.92
CA THR A 180 15.68 5.73 -12.49
C THR A 180 15.57 4.97 -13.81
N VAL A 181 16.46 5.30 -14.76
CA VAL A 181 16.60 4.54 -15.99
C VAL A 181 17.70 3.52 -15.80
N ALA A 182 17.35 2.24 -15.65
CA ALA A 182 18.29 1.16 -15.45
C ALA A 182 18.72 0.53 -16.77
N ALA A 183 19.94 0.02 -16.81
CA ALA A 183 20.39 -0.79 -17.94
C ALA A 183 19.64 -2.12 -17.97
N PRO A 184 19.37 -2.70 -19.16
CA PRO A 184 18.78 -4.02 -19.26
C PRO A 184 19.71 -5.05 -18.63
N THR A 185 19.16 -5.92 -17.78
CA THR A 185 19.92 -7.05 -17.25
C THR A 185 20.02 -8.11 -18.33
N VAL A 186 21.21 -8.29 -18.86
CA VAL A 186 21.51 -9.45 -19.75
C VAL A 186 21.64 -10.66 -18.83
N VAL A 187 20.62 -11.48 -18.77
CA VAL A 187 20.70 -12.79 -18.15
C VAL A 187 21.61 -13.63 -19.04
N LYS A 188 22.87 -13.78 -18.65
CA LYS A 188 23.71 -14.83 -19.23
C LYS A 188 23.14 -16.14 -18.71
N GLU A 189 22.42 -16.87 -19.55
CA GLU A 189 22.13 -18.27 -19.27
C GLU A 189 23.48 -18.97 -19.03
N PRO A 190 23.63 -19.74 -17.93
CA PRO A 190 24.81 -20.54 -17.76
C PRO A 190 24.88 -21.54 -18.93
N GLU A 191 25.89 -21.40 -19.76
CA GLU A 191 26.20 -22.39 -20.78
C GLU A 191 26.28 -23.76 -20.10
N LYS A 192 25.40 -24.65 -20.51
CA LYS A 192 25.48 -26.06 -20.11
C LYS A 192 26.85 -26.54 -20.49
N PRO A 193 27.59 -27.22 -19.59
CA PRO A 193 28.85 -27.87 -20.00
C PRO A 193 28.57 -28.82 -21.15
N VAL A 194 29.19 -28.59 -22.26
CA VAL A 194 29.21 -29.53 -23.38
C VAL A 194 29.95 -30.76 -22.88
N GLU A 195 29.26 -31.87 -22.68
CA GLU A 195 29.83 -33.19 -22.49
C GLU A 195 30.58 -33.53 -23.81
N THR A 196 31.86 -33.40 -23.78
CA THR A 196 32.76 -34.01 -24.77
C THR A 196 32.79 -35.50 -24.47
N THR A 197 32.06 -36.26 -25.27
CA THR A 197 32.28 -37.69 -25.46
C THR A 197 33.65 -37.87 -26.11
N GLU A 198 34.62 -38.36 -25.39
CA GLU A 198 35.76 -39.07 -25.94
C GLU A 198 35.69 -40.53 -25.50
N GLU A 199 35.44 -41.34 -26.52
CA GLU A 199 35.62 -42.78 -26.57
C GLU A 199 37.13 -43.12 -26.58
N GLY A 200 37.53 -44.13 -25.84
CA GLY A 200 38.76 -44.84 -26.21
C GLY A 200 39.60 -45.37 -25.06
N ALA A 201 39.39 -46.65 -24.78
CA ALA A 201 40.35 -47.74 -24.59
C ALA A 201 41.21 -47.79 -23.29
N GLU A 202 40.82 -48.81 -22.53
CA GLU A 202 41.64 -49.96 -22.05
C GLU A 202 42.85 -49.73 -21.12
N THR A 203 42.75 -50.40 -20.07
CA THR A 203 43.60 -51.40 -19.39
C THR A 203 44.14 -51.07 -18.02
N SER A 204 43.75 -51.96 -17.15
CA SER A 204 44.49 -52.76 -16.14
C SER A 204 44.93 -52.12 -14.82
N GLU A 205 44.43 -52.78 -13.84
CA GLU A 205 45.10 -53.37 -12.63
C GLU A 205 45.56 -52.38 -11.56
N ALA A 206 45.03 -52.58 -10.46
CA ALA A 206 45.18 -53.41 -9.34
C ALA A 206 45.46 -52.67 -8.04
N SER A 207 44.77 -53.16 -7.10
CA SER A 207 45.12 -53.36 -5.69
C SER A 207 45.13 -52.19 -4.70
N SER A 208 44.26 -52.40 -3.79
CA SER A 208 44.44 -52.56 -2.34
C SER A 208 44.63 -51.24 -1.56
N ASP A 209 44.09 -51.02 -0.50
CA ASP A 209 43.64 -51.82 0.63
C ASP A 209 43.02 -50.87 1.68
N ALA A 210 42.06 -51.38 2.36
CA ALA A 210 41.75 -51.29 3.74
C ALA A 210 41.76 -49.89 4.40
N SER A 211 40.94 -49.53 5.24
CA SER A 211 40.05 -50.10 6.22
C SER A 211 39.40 -48.91 6.96
N ALA A 212 38.20 -49.11 7.21
CA ALA A 212 37.55 -49.27 8.50
C ALA A 212 37.53 -48.03 9.37
N ASP A 213 36.49 -47.68 9.84
CA ASP A 213 35.63 -48.08 10.97
C ASP A 213 34.84 -46.83 11.38
N GLY A 214 33.67 -46.85 11.55
CA GLY A 214 32.81 -47.48 12.50
C GLY A 214 31.87 -46.44 13.07
N SER A 215 30.66 -46.80 12.91
CA SER A 215 29.60 -46.92 13.89
C SER A 215 29.05 -45.67 14.51
N ASP A 216 27.78 -45.57 14.28
CA ASP A 216 26.66 -45.87 15.20
C ASP A 216 26.32 -44.73 16.12
N ASP A 217 25.15 -44.38 16.37
CA ASP A 217 23.91 -45.06 16.70
C ASP A 217 22.81 -43.98 16.89
N LYS A 218 21.65 -44.20 16.28
CA LYS A 218 20.35 -44.45 16.89
C LYS A 218 19.87 -43.45 17.91
N SER A 219 18.76 -43.03 17.53
CA SER A 219 17.39 -43.43 17.92
C SER A 219 16.78 -42.55 18.97
N SER A 220 15.68 -42.09 18.61
CA SER A 220 14.32 -42.47 19.03
C SER A 220 13.80 -41.77 20.26
N THR A 221 12.69 -41.19 20.00
CA THR A 221 11.36 -41.50 20.52
C THR A 221 10.97 -40.96 21.87
N GLU A 222 9.83 -40.34 21.72
CA GLU A 222 8.59 -40.58 22.47
C GLU A 222 8.40 -39.86 23.81
N SER A 223 7.36 -39.04 23.76
CA SER A 223 6.12 -39.15 24.53
C SER A 223 6.29 -39.05 26.04
N ASP A 224 5.53 -38.39 26.73
CA ASP A 224 4.13 -38.56 27.03
C ASP A 224 3.75 -37.70 28.24
N LYS A 225 2.55 -37.19 28.18
CA LYS A 225 1.50 -37.19 29.18
C LYS A 225 1.66 -36.60 30.57
N ASN A 226 0.65 -35.84 30.77
CA ASN A 226 -0.22 -35.86 31.97
C ASN A 226 0.24 -34.96 33.12
N LYS A 227 -0.59 -34.32 33.74
CA LYS A 227 -1.97 -34.36 34.19
C LYS A 227 -2.14 -33.40 35.34
N ASP A 228 -3.27 -32.77 35.33
CA ASP A 228 -4.16 -32.59 36.46
C ASP A 228 -3.74 -31.85 37.75
N GLY A 229 -4.68 -31.06 38.11
CA GLY A 229 -4.98 -30.70 39.49
C GLY A 229 -5.37 -29.22 39.63
N ASP A 230 -6.54 -28.79 39.42
CA ASP A 230 -7.79 -28.91 40.20
C ASP A 230 -7.72 -28.19 41.56
N LYS A 231 -8.81 -27.45 41.74
CA LYS A 231 -9.43 -26.98 43.00
C LYS A 231 -9.01 -25.61 43.51
N ASP A 232 -9.92 -24.77 43.41
CA ASP A 232 -11.13 -24.56 44.24
C ASP A 232 -10.98 -23.49 45.31
N LYS A 233 -12.05 -22.78 45.39
CA LYS A 233 -12.69 -22.08 46.53
C LYS A 233 -12.39 -20.57 46.61
N LYS A 234 -13.41 -19.86 46.31
CA LYS A 234 -14.62 -19.54 47.09
C LYS A 234 -14.45 -18.36 48.01
N GLU A 235 -15.43 -17.53 47.83
CA GLU A 235 -16.23 -16.82 48.81
C GLU A 235 -15.62 -15.51 49.29
N ASP A 236 -16.34 -14.49 49.19
CA ASP A 236 -17.59 -13.96 49.62
C ASP A 236 -17.41 -12.60 50.28
N GLN A 237 -18.35 -11.80 50.10
CA GLN A 237 -19.06 -10.86 50.97
C GLN A 237 -18.76 -9.40 50.64
N LYS A 238 -19.74 -8.70 50.00
CA LYS A 238 -20.96 -8.16 50.59
C LYS A 238 -20.74 -7.01 51.58
N SER A 239 -21.22 -5.91 51.19
CA SER A 239 -22.13 -4.99 51.92
C SER A 239 -21.79 -3.55 51.54
N ALA A 240 -22.65 -2.82 50.87
CA ALA A 240 -23.84 -2.21 51.34
C ALA A 240 -23.61 -1.00 52.28
N SER A 241 -24.33 0.00 51.91
CA SER A 241 -24.84 1.13 52.66
C SER A 241 -24.05 2.42 52.50
N ASP A 242 -24.63 3.39 51.96
CA ASP A 242 -25.74 4.22 52.37
C ASP A 242 -25.27 5.59 52.86
N LYS A 243 -25.93 6.61 52.31
CA LYS A 243 -26.16 7.93 52.89
C LYS A 243 -25.05 9.01 52.80
N LYS A 244 -25.21 9.94 51.98
CA LYS A 244 -25.93 11.21 52.25
C LYS A 244 -26.00 12.03 50.94
#